data_cfa7487b3dc1b88ab22d90e39af7c63d
#
_entry.id   cfa7487b3dc1b88ab22d90e39af7c63d
#
_cell.length_a   1.000
_cell.length_b   1.000
_cell.length_c   1.000
_cell.angle_alpha   90.00
_cell.angle_beta   90.00
_cell.angle_gamma   90.00
#
_symmetry.space_group_name_H-M   'P 1'
#
loop_
_entity.id
_entity.type
_entity.pdbx_description
1 polymer ?
#
loop_
_entity_poly.entity_id
_entity_poly.type
_entity_poly.pdbx_seq_one_letter_code
_entity_poly.pdbx_strand_id
1 'polypeptide(L)'
;RHAGQCGPVRRGNSSAYLHLPRVEKGPFRLNGSRLLLRGTHRHEDHAGVGAAMTEEQMRAEMTLMKEMGVNFIRLGHYQQSDIILSLCDELGILVWEEIPWCRGGLGGEQYQAQAKRMLTNMIHTHYNHPAVIIWGLGNENDWPNDFPEFDKGKIRSFMKELHELAHQSDDSRVTAIRRCDFCKDIVDVYSPSIWAGWYRGCLL
;
A
#
# COMPACT_ATOMS: atom_id res chain seq x y z
N ARG A 1 -39.03 3.71 -6.23
CA ARG A 1 -38.44 4.73 -7.13
C ARG A 1 -38.13 5.98 -6.31
N HIS A 2 -36.93 6.13 -5.79
CA HIS A 2 -36.33 7.42 -5.49
C HIS A 2 -34.81 7.22 -5.65
N ALA A 3 -34.28 7.76 -6.74
CA ALA A 3 -32.86 7.96 -6.91
C ALA A 3 -32.43 9.08 -5.94
N GLY A 4 -31.72 8.73 -4.89
CA GLY A 4 -31.08 9.70 -4.03
C GLY A 4 -29.90 10.33 -4.75
N GLN A 5 -30.04 11.61 -5.11
CA GLN A 5 -28.95 12.43 -5.60
C GLN A 5 -27.95 12.62 -4.44
N CYS A 6 -26.73 12.11 -4.61
CA CYS A 6 -25.59 12.50 -3.79
C CYS A 6 -25.34 14.00 -4.02
N GLY A 7 -25.61 14.81 -2.99
CA GLY A 7 -25.24 16.21 -2.99
C GLY A 7 -23.72 16.40 -2.88
N PRO A 8 -23.17 17.55 -3.31
CA PRO A 8 -21.73 17.79 -3.31
C PRO A 8 -21.19 17.77 -1.89
N VAL A 9 -20.20 16.91 -1.67
CA VAL A 9 -19.39 16.88 -0.44
C VAL A 9 -18.73 18.24 -0.28
N ARG A 10 -18.96 18.91 0.83
CA ARG A 10 -18.33 20.19 1.15
C ARG A 10 -16.82 20.00 1.21
N ARG A 11 -16.11 20.65 0.27
CA ARG A 11 -14.65 20.75 0.28
C ARG A 11 -14.24 21.59 1.49
N GLY A 12 -13.68 20.94 2.52
CA GLY A 12 -12.84 21.64 3.50
C GLY A 12 -11.59 22.15 2.76
N ASN A 13 -11.22 23.39 3.00
CA ASN A 13 -10.06 24.05 2.39
C ASN A 13 -8.76 23.42 2.91
N SER A 14 -8.31 22.36 2.29
CA SER A 14 -6.90 21.94 2.16
C SER A 14 -6.83 20.72 1.25
N SER A 15 -7.10 20.91 -0.03
CA SER A 15 -6.77 19.92 -1.03
C SER A 15 -5.25 19.96 -1.26
N ALA A 16 -4.53 19.18 -0.45
CA ALA A 16 -3.20 18.77 -0.82
C ALA A 16 -3.35 17.83 -2.04
N TYR A 17 -3.36 18.39 -3.24
CA TYR A 17 -3.23 17.60 -4.43
C TYR A 17 -1.82 17.02 -4.44
N LEU A 18 -1.70 15.75 -4.07
CA LEU A 18 -0.48 15.01 -4.26
C LEU A 18 -0.32 14.78 -5.77
N HIS A 19 0.28 15.74 -6.44
CA HIS A 19 0.75 15.54 -7.80
C HIS A 19 2.07 14.76 -7.67
N LEU A 20 1.99 13.44 -7.66
CA LEU A 20 3.14 12.59 -7.90
C LEU A 20 3.37 12.60 -9.41
N PRO A 21 4.39 13.32 -9.92
CA PRO A 21 4.69 13.24 -11.34
C PRO A 21 5.03 11.78 -11.66
N ARG A 22 4.54 11.26 -12.78
CA ARG A 22 5.00 9.99 -13.35
C ARG A 22 6.51 9.94 -13.22
N VAL A 23 6.94 9.11 -12.28
CA VAL A 23 8.33 8.72 -11.95
C VAL A 23 9.42 9.55 -12.63
N GLU A 24 9.60 10.79 -12.18
CA GLU A 24 10.90 11.44 -12.36
C GLU A 24 11.86 10.85 -11.32
N LYS A 25 12.99 10.35 -11.79
CA LYS A 25 14.07 9.92 -10.88
C LYS A 25 14.49 11.10 -10.03
N GLY A 26 14.15 11.09 -8.73
CA GLY A 26 14.47 12.20 -7.88
C GLY A 26 13.90 12.06 -6.46
N PRO A 27 14.12 13.04 -5.59
CA PRO A 27 13.59 13.01 -4.24
C PRO A 27 12.07 13.14 -4.25
N PHE A 28 11.42 12.39 -3.36
CA PHE A 28 9.99 12.56 -3.12
C PHE A 28 9.66 14.01 -2.73
N ARG A 29 8.60 14.55 -3.31
CA ARG A 29 8.14 15.92 -3.05
C ARG A 29 6.66 15.91 -2.66
N LEU A 30 6.32 16.64 -1.64
CA LEU A 30 4.95 16.93 -1.24
C LEU A 30 4.69 18.42 -1.41
N ASN A 31 3.70 18.79 -2.21
CA ASN A 31 3.38 20.20 -2.50
C ASN A 31 4.62 21.01 -2.98
N GLY A 32 5.44 20.40 -3.85
CA GLY A 32 6.65 21.03 -4.39
C GLY A 32 7.88 20.99 -3.48
N SER A 33 7.73 20.72 -2.20
CA SER A 33 8.81 20.67 -1.22
C SER A 33 9.34 19.23 -1.06
N ARG A 34 10.67 19.09 -0.95
CA ARG A 34 11.27 17.78 -0.67
C ARG A 34 10.81 17.25 0.69
N LEU A 35 10.34 16.03 0.71
CA LEU A 35 9.98 15.30 1.93
C LEU A 35 10.80 14.02 2.06
N LEU A 36 11.46 13.86 3.21
CA LEU A 36 12.08 12.60 3.58
C LEU A 36 11.01 11.72 4.25
N LEU A 37 10.71 10.58 3.62
CA LEU A 37 9.80 9.59 4.21
C LEU A 37 10.51 8.85 5.35
N ARG A 38 9.98 8.99 6.56
CA ARG A 38 10.36 8.23 7.75
C ARG A 38 9.24 7.26 8.05
N GLY A 39 9.41 6.03 7.57
CA GLY A 39 8.36 5.05 7.52
C GLY A 39 8.50 3.96 8.57
N THR A 40 7.36 3.36 8.89
CA THR A 40 7.22 2.10 9.60
C THR A 40 6.26 1.17 8.86
N HIS A 41 6.09 -0.03 9.40
CA HIS A 41 5.19 -1.04 8.88
C HIS A 41 4.14 -1.35 9.94
N ARG A 42 2.90 -1.63 9.51
CA ARG A 42 1.82 -2.01 10.40
C ARG A 42 1.10 -3.24 9.89
N HIS A 43 0.89 -4.18 10.80
CA HIS A 43 -0.11 -5.23 10.66
C HIS A 43 -1.33 -4.90 11.52
N GLU A 44 -2.50 -5.36 11.11
CA GLU A 44 -3.71 -5.31 11.94
C GLU A 44 -3.71 -6.48 12.91
N ASP A 45 -2.87 -6.36 13.94
CA ASP A 45 -2.65 -7.42 14.93
C ASP A 45 -2.28 -6.79 16.27
N HIS A 46 -3.16 -6.96 17.27
CA HIS A 46 -3.00 -6.40 18.60
C HIS A 46 -3.10 -7.50 19.67
N ALA A 47 -2.23 -7.44 20.66
CA ALA A 47 -2.18 -8.44 21.71
C ALA A 47 -3.55 -8.63 22.40
N GLY A 48 -4.01 -9.88 22.45
CA GLY A 48 -5.25 -10.29 23.08
C GLY A 48 -6.51 -10.19 22.22
N VAL A 49 -6.49 -9.43 21.10
CA VAL A 49 -7.67 -9.25 20.23
C VAL A 49 -7.39 -9.54 18.76
N GLY A 50 -6.12 -9.69 18.34
CA GLY A 50 -5.75 -9.87 16.94
C GLY A 50 -6.22 -8.67 16.10
N ALA A 51 -6.90 -8.95 14.99
CA ALA A 51 -7.43 -7.91 14.11
C ALA A 51 -8.75 -7.26 14.62
N ALA A 52 -9.35 -7.77 15.70
CA ALA A 52 -10.59 -7.21 16.27
C ALA A 52 -10.32 -6.01 17.18
N MET A 53 -9.54 -5.06 16.68
CA MET A 53 -9.16 -3.85 17.41
C MET A 53 -10.33 -2.85 17.51
N THR A 54 -10.41 -2.16 18.63
CA THR A 54 -11.31 -1.01 18.79
C THR A 54 -10.72 0.23 18.13
N GLU A 55 -11.56 1.22 17.82
CA GLU A 55 -11.10 2.52 17.31
C GLU A 55 -10.12 3.21 18.28
N GLU A 56 -10.33 3.08 19.58
CA GLU A 56 -9.43 3.64 20.59
C GLU A 56 -8.04 3.02 20.55
N GLN A 57 -7.96 1.69 20.36
CA GLN A 57 -6.69 1.00 20.21
C GLN A 57 -5.98 1.43 18.92
N MET A 58 -6.69 1.51 17.79
CA MET A 58 -6.15 1.98 16.52
C MET A 58 -5.63 3.42 16.65
N ARG A 59 -6.40 4.31 17.27
CA ARG A 59 -6.01 5.71 17.49
C ARG A 59 -4.77 5.81 18.39
N ALA A 60 -4.71 5.03 19.46
CA ALA A 60 -3.54 5.00 20.35
C ALA A 60 -2.28 4.58 19.61
N GLU A 61 -2.32 3.49 18.81
CA GLU A 61 -1.18 3.04 18.00
C GLU A 61 -0.72 4.11 17.00
N MET A 62 -1.66 4.69 16.26
CA MET A 62 -1.33 5.69 15.24
C MET A 62 -0.78 6.97 15.85
N THR A 63 -1.26 7.36 17.04
CA THR A 63 -0.72 8.49 17.82
C THR A 63 0.72 8.22 18.24
N LEU A 64 1.01 7.04 18.80
CA LEU A 64 2.38 6.66 19.16
C LEU A 64 3.33 6.69 17.95
N MET A 65 2.90 6.19 16.80
CA MET A 65 3.69 6.27 15.55
C MET A 65 3.98 7.73 15.17
N LYS A 66 2.98 8.59 15.28
CA LYS A 66 3.15 10.03 15.02
C LYS A 66 4.14 10.69 15.97
N GLU A 67 4.05 10.38 17.27
CA GLU A 67 4.98 10.86 18.32
C GLU A 67 6.42 10.38 18.07
N MET A 68 6.60 9.15 17.54
CA MET A 68 7.90 8.67 17.09
C MET A 68 8.48 9.43 15.88
N GLY A 69 7.72 10.34 15.26
CA GLY A 69 8.12 11.09 14.10
C GLY A 69 7.88 10.37 12.76
N VAL A 70 7.04 9.34 12.75
CA VAL A 70 6.61 8.66 11.54
C VAL A 70 5.76 9.61 10.68
N ASN A 71 6.07 9.68 9.39
CA ASN A 71 5.29 10.42 8.39
C ASN A 71 4.90 9.56 7.19
N PHE A 72 5.22 8.27 7.21
CA PHE A 72 4.91 7.31 6.17
C PHE A 72 4.69 5.93 6.79
N ILE A 73 3.66 5.21 6.34
CA ILE A 73 3.35 3.87 6.83
C ILE A 73 3.07 2.93 5.66
N ARG A 74 3.56 1.70 5.74
CA ARG A 74 3.15 0.62 4.87
C ARG A 74 2.18 -0.27 5.62
N LEU A 75 0.95 -0.35 5.12
CA LEU A 75 -0.11 -1.20 5.64
C LEU A 75 0.01 -2.57 4.97
N GLY A 76 0.64 -3.49 5.61
CA GLY A 76 0.95 -4.79 5.01
C GLY A 76 0.32 -5.95 5.75
N HIS A 77 0.01 -6.99 5.06
CA HIS A 77 0.09 -7.21 3.60
C HIS A 77 -1.31 -7.38 3.01
N TYR A 78 -2.22 -6.49 3.34
CA TYR A 78 -3.65 -6.55 3.02
C TYR A 78 -4.30 -5.19 3.28
N GLN A 79 -5.47 -4.97 2.69
CA GLN A 79 -6.31 -3.81 2.97
C GLN A 79 -6.67 -3.78 4.45
N GLN A 80 -6.42 -2.65 5.11
CA GLN A 80 -6.72 -2.46 6.52
C GLN A 80 -7.98 -1.61 6.72
N SER A 81 -8.35 -1.38 7.99
CA SER A 81 -9.56 -0.65 8.36
C SER A 81 -9.58 0.78 7.83
N ASP A 82 -10.74 1.24 7.35
CA ASP A 82 -11.00 2.65 6.97
C ASP A 82 -10.70 3.63 8.11
N ILE A 83 -10.81 3.17 9.36
CA ILE A 83 -10.46 3.96 10.54
C ILE A 83 -8.96 4.30 10.52
N ILE A 84 -8.11 3.34 10.17
CA ILE A 84 -6.66 3.56 10.06
C ILE A 84 -6.34 4.59 8.97
N LEU A 85 -7.01 4.52 7.82
CA LEU A 85 -6.82 5.50 6.74
C LEU A 85 -7.29 6.90 7.15
N SER A 86 -8.44 6.99 7.81
CA SER A 86 -8.94 8.25 8.36
C SER A 86 -7.98 8.85 9.39
N LEU A 87 -7.38 8.02 10.24
CA LEU A 87 -6.33 8.44 11.18
C LEU A 87 -5.06 8.90 10.48
N CYS A 88 -4.68 8.23 9.38
CA CYS A 88 -3.55 8.67 8.56
C CYS A 88 -3.81 10.05 7.93
N ASP A 89 -5.01 10.29 7.42
CA ASP A 89 -5.43 11.60 6.90
C ASP A 89 -5.38 12.68 8.01
N GLU A 90 -5.92 12.38 9.19
CA GLU A 90 -5.96 13.29 10.34
C GLU A 90 -4.54 13.63 10.83
N LEU A 91 -3.69 12.63 10.98
CA LEU A 91 -2.35 12.76 11.55
C LEU A 91 -1.28 13.18 10.51
N GLY A 92 -1.62 13.23 9.24
CA GLY A 92 -0.69 13.53 8.16
C GLY A 92 0.41 12.46 8.01
N ILE A 93 0.01 11.19 8.02
CA ILE A 93 0.89 10.04 7.79
C ILE A 93 0.57 9.49 6.40
N LEU A 94 1.52 9.54 5.48
CA LEU A 94 1.35 9.04 4.13
C LEU A 94 1.32 7.51 4.12
N VAL A 95 0.60 6.91 3.16
CA VAL A 95 0.27 5.48 3.16
C VAL A 95 0.72 4.79 1.88
N TRP A 96 1.31 3.62 2.05
CA TRP A 96 1.38 2.55 1.06
C TRP A 96 0.42 1.45 1.50
N GLU A 97 -0.66 1.26 0.77
CA GLU A 97 -1.61 0.19 0.97
C GLU A 97 -1.47 -0.88 -0.11
N GLU A 98 -1.70 -2.15 0.21
CA GLU A 98 -1.44 -3.25 -0.71
C GLU A 98 -2.48 -4.36 -0.66
N ILE A 99 -2.60 -5.11 -1.77
CA ILE A 99 -3.41 -6.32 -1.85
C ILE A 99 -2.66 -7.51 -1.23
N PRO A 100 -3.39 -8.56 -0.75
CA PRO A 100 -2.80 -9.69 -0.03
C PRO A 100 -2.15 -10.74 -0.94
N TRP A 101 -1.43 -10.33 -1.98
CA TRP A 101 -0.58 -11.22 -2.74
C TRP A 101 0.80 -11.27 -2.09
N CYS A 102 0.95 -12.17 -1.12
CA CYS A 102 2.18 -12.34 -0.36
C CYS A 102 2.88 -13.63 -0.75
N ARG A 103 4.18 -13.52 -1.02
CA ARG A 103 5.10 -14.54 -1.50
C ARG A 103 4.82 -15.06 -2.91
N GLY A 104 5.59 -16.05 -3.37
CA GLY A 104 5.78 -16.36 -4.79
C GLY A 104 4.71 -17.20 -5.46
N GLY A 105 3.66 -17.58 -4.76
CA GLY A 105 2.60 -18.34 -5.38
C GLY A 105 1.73 -17.50 -6.29
N LEU A 106 1.50 -17.99 -7.48
CA LEU A 106 0.44 -17.50 -8.34
C LEU A 106 -0.60 -18.62 -8.47
N GLY A 107 -1.75 -18.39 -7.85
CA GLY A 107 -2.87 -19.33 -7.94
C GLY A 107 -3.51 -19.37 -9.34
N GLY A 108 -4.45 -20.28 -9.52
CA GLY A 108 -5.22 -20.42 -10.76
C GLY A 108 -6.08 -19.19 -11.09
N GLU A 109 -6.92 -19.33 -12.10
CA GLU A 109 -7.76 -18.24 -12.62
C GLU A 109 -8.66 -17.57 -11.56
N GLN A 110 -9.24 -18.36 -10.65
CA GLN A 110 -10.05 -17.81 -9.56
C GLN A 110 -9.25 -16.90 -8.63
N TYR A 111 -8.02 -17.30 -8.29
CA TYR A 111 -7.13 -16.48 -7.46
C TYR A 111 -6.78 -15.17 -8.16
N GLN A 112 -6.42 -15.22 -9.45
CA GLN A 112 -6.06 -14.05 -10.22
C GLN A 112 -7.24 -13.10 -10.40
N ALA A 113 -8.44 -13.63 -10.68
CA ALA A 113 -9.67 -12.84 -10.74
C ALA A 113 -9.98 -12.17 -9.39
N GLN A 114 -9.80 -12.90 -8.28
CA GLN A 114 -9.99 -12.35 -6.94
C GLN A 114 -8.98 -11.24 -6.63
N ALA A 115 -7.71 -11.41 -6.93
CA ALA A 115 -6.68 -10.41 -6.70
C ALA A 115 -6.95 -9.11 -7.48
N LYS A 116 -7.36 -9.22 -8.75
CA LYS A 116 -7.79 -8.06 -9.57
C LYS A 116 -9.00 -7.35 -8.95
N ARG A 117 -10.00 -8.11 -8.51
CA ARG A 117 -11.19 -7.54 -7.84
C ARG A 117 -10.81 -6.84 -6.54
N MET A 118 -9.92 -7.43 -5.74
CA MET A 118 -9.45 -6.82 -4.49
C MET A 118 -8.70 -5.51 -4.76
N LEU A 119 -7.83 -5.49 -5.78
CA LEU A 119 -7.12 -4.27 -6.18
C LEU A 119 -8.09 -3.16 -6.59
N THR A 120 -9.04 -3.47 -7.48
CA THR A 120 -10.03 -2.51 -7.94
C THR A 120 -10.89 -2.00 -6.79
N ASN A 121 -11.36 -2.88 -5.91
CA ASN A 121 -12.16 -2.50 -4.75
C ASN A 121 -11.36 -1.62 -3.79
N MET A 122 -10.12 -1.97 -3.47
CA MET A 122 -9.23 -1.19 -2.61
C MET A 122 -9.06 0.23 -3.17
N ILE A 123 -8.72 0.36 -4.46
CA ILE A 123 -8.56 1.66 -5.09
C ILE A 123 -9.88 2.46 -5.04
N HIS A 124 -11.02 1.87 -5.42
CA HIS A 124 -12.30 2.58 -5.44
C HIS A 124 -12.75 3.01 -4.03
N THR A 125 -12.56 2.16 -3.03
CA THR A 125 -12.97 2.47 -1.65
C THR A 125 -12.10 3.57 -1.05
N HIS A 126 -10.79 3.50 -1.28
CA HIS A 126 -9.82 4.38 -0.63
C HIS A 126 -9.31 5.52 -1.52
N TYR A 127 -9.88 5.69 -2.72
CA TYR A 127 -9.50 6.74 -3.67
C TYR A 127 -9.47 8.14 -3.06
N ASN A 128 -10.43 8.44 -2.17
CA ASN A 128 -10.59 9.78 -1.58
C ASN A 128 -9.74 10.01 -0.31
N HIS A 129 -8.93 9.03 0.11
CA HIS A 129 -7.97 9.23 1.20
C HIS A 129 -6.71 9.93 0.68
N PRO A 130 -6.47 11.21 1.03
CA PRO A 130 -5.28 11.93 0.56
C PRO A 130 -3.97 11.38 1.14
N ALA A 131 -4.04 10.65 2.24
CA ALA A 131 -2.88 9.98 2.82
C ALA A 131 -2.33 8.86 1.92
N VAL A 132 -3.19 8.17 1.17
CA VAL A 132 -2.77 7.06 0.29
C VAL A 132 -2.00 7.63 -0.90
N ILE A 133 -0.74 7.21 -1.06
CA ILE A 133 0.15 7.68 -2.13
C ILE A 133 0.70 6.55 -3.00
N ILE A 134 0.61 5.31 -2.54
CA ILE A 134 1.16 4.13 -3.21
C ILE A 134 0.17 2.98 -3.14
N TRP A 135 -0.12 2.37 -4.29
CA TRP A 135 -0.84 1.11 -4.41
C TRP A 135 0.14 -0.06 -4.51
N GLY A 136 0.18 -0.90 -3.48
CA GLY A 136 1.01 -2.09 -3.42
C GLY A 136 0.37 -3.26 -4.17
N LEU A 137 1.13 -3.87 -5.07
CA LEU A 137 0.64 -4.96 -5.90
C LEU A 137 1.00 -6.35 -5.36
N GLY A 138 1.89 -6.41 -4.38
CA GLY A 138 2.31 -7.66 -3.77
C GLY A 138 3.49 -7.50 -2.83
N ASN A 139 3.90 -8.63 -2.23
CA ASN A 139 5.00 -8.70 -1.28
C ASN A 139 5.80 -9.99 -1.45
N GLU A 140 7.11 -9.89 -1.60
CA GLU A 140 8.02 -11.04 -1.66
C GLU A 140 7.67 -12.10 -2.73
N ASN A 141 7.15 -11.66 -3.87
CA ASN A 141 6.68 -12.57 -4.92
C ASN A 141 7.82 -13.32 -5.64
N ASP A 142 9.06 -13.09 -5.25
CA ASP A 142 10.25 -13.84 -5.63
C ASP A 142 10.60 -15.01 -4.68
N TRP A 143 9.76 -15.29 -3.68
CA TRP A 143 9.95 -16.36 -2.71
C TRP A 143 9.34 -17.67 -3.20
N PRO A 144 10.17 -18.70 -3.53
CA PRO A 144 9.68 -19.90 -4.21
C PRO A 144 9.11 -20.98 -3.28
N ASN A 145 9.40 -20.92 -1.96
CA ASN A 145 9.31 -22.10 -1.09
C ASN A 145 7.90 -22.43 -0.60
N ASP A 146 6.92 -21.58 -0.80
CA ASP A 146 5.57 -21.79 -0.25
C ASP A 146 4.62 -22.50 -1.23
N PHE A 147 5.04 -22.70 -2.48
CA PHE A 147 4.19 -23.25 -3.52
C PHE A 147 4.93 -24.28 -4.37
N PRO A 148 4.25 -25.36 -4.77
CA PRO A 148 4.87 -26.43 -5.56
C PRO A 148 5.28 -25.96 -6.97
N GLU A 149 4.61 -24.94 -7.49
CA GLU A 149 4.91 -24.36 -8.80
C GLU A 149 5.35 -22.89 -8.64
N PHE A 150 6.56 -22.59 -9.07
CA PHE A 150 7.10 -21.24 -9.09
C PHE A 150 7.53 -20.89 -10.52
N ASP A 151 6.74 -20.05 -11.17
CA ASP A 151 6.97 -19.59 -12.55
C ASP A 151 7.15 -18.07 -12.59
N LYS A 152 8.40 -17.64 -12.76
CA LYS A 152 8.76 -16.22 -12.85
C LYS A 152 8.07 -15.51 -14.01
N GLY A 153 7.87 -16.18 -15.15
CA GLY A 153 7.21 -15.61 -16.31
C GLY A 153 5.74 -15.30 -16.04
N LYS A 154 5.02 -16.23 -15.45
CA LYS A 154 3.63 -16.05 -15.05
C LYS A 154 3.49 -14.95 -13.99
N ILE A 155 4.38 -14.94 -12.98
CA ILE A 155 4.40 -13.90 -11.94
C ILE A 155 4.60 -12.52 -12.57
N ARG A 156 5.56 -12.37 -13.48
CA ARG A 156 5.79 -11.11 -14.20
C ARG A 156 4.59 -10.67 -15.02
N SER A 157 3.99 -11.60 -15.78
CA SER A 157 2.80 -11.29 -16.58
C SER A 157 1.66 -10.78 -15.71
N PHE A 158 1.40 -11.47 -14.61
CA PHE A 158 0.32 -11.07 -13.70
C PHE A 158 0.63 -9.76 -12.95
N MET A 159 1.87 -9.52 -12.55
CA MET A 159 2.29 -8.25 -11.98
C MET A 159 2.04 -7.09 -12.95
N LYS A 160 2.33 -7.30 -14.25
CA LYS A 160 2.05 -6.30 -15.29
C LYS A 160 0.57 -6.04 -15.45
N GLU A 161 -0.27 -7.07 -15.45
CA GLU A 161 -1.72 -6.91 -15.50
C GLU A 161 -2.27 -6.12 -14.29
N LEU A 162 -1.76 -6.38 -13.09
CA LEU A 162 -2.14 -5.62 -11.89
C LEU A 162 -1.67 -4.16 -11.95
N HIS A 163 -0.46 -3.92 -12.46
CA HIS A 163 0.07 -2.57 -12.67
C HIS A 163 -0.80 -1.77 -13.64
N GLU A 164 -1.13 -2.35 -14.79
CA GLU A 164 -1.99 -1.73 -15.79
C GLU A 164 -3.41 -1.48 -15.24
N LEU A 165 -3.97 -2.43 -14.50
CA LEU A 165 -5.29 -2.30 -13.87
C LEU A 165 -5.31 -1.19 -12.81
N ALA A 166 -4.25 -1.08 -12.00
CA ALA A 166 -4.14 -0.01 -11.01
C ALA A 166 -4.15 1.36 -11.68
N HIS A 167 -3.34 1.56 -12.74
CA HIS A 167 -3.30 2.82 -13.48
C HIS A 167 -4.56 3.13 -14.29
N GLN A 168 -5.32 2.11 -14.71
CA GLN A 168 -6.65 2.30 -15.30
C GLN A 168 -7.67 2.78 -14.26
N SER A 169 -7.50 2.37 -13.00
CA SER A 169 -8.41 2.73 -11.90
C SER A 169 -8.01 4.05 -11.23
N ASP A 170 -6.71 4.35 -11.18
CA ASP A 170 -6.14 5.58 -10.60
C ASP A 170 -4.80 5.89 -11.29
N ASP A 171 -4.81 6.89 -12.16
CA ASP A 171 -3.63 7.35 -12.89
C ASP A 171 -2.78 8.38 -12.11
N SER A 172 -3.25 8.78 -10.94
CA SER A 172 -2.63 9.81 -10.11
C SER A 172 -1.62 9.28 -9.11
N ARG A 173 -1.72 7.99 -8.74
CA ARG A 173 -0.86 7.34 -7.75
C ARG A 173 0.03 6.30 -8.38
N VAL A 174 1.18 6.09 -7.75
CA VAL A 174 2.18 5.12 -8.19
C VAL A 174 1.87 3.72 -7.67
N THR A 175 2.30 2.71 -8.42
CA THR A 175 2.28 1.31 -7.99
C THR A 175 3.62 0.90 -7.40
N ALA A 176 3.61 -0.05 -6.47
CA ALA A 176 4.83 -0.56 -5.87
C ALA A 176 4.81 -2.07 -5.63
N ILE A 177 6.01 -2.63 -5.53
CA ILE A 177 6.27 -3.99 -5.05
C ILE A 177 7.40 -3.96 -4.02
N ARG A 178 7.20 -4.65 -2.90
CA ARG A 178 8.29 -4.90 -1.97
C ARG A 178 8.91 -6.25 -2.27
N ARG A 179 10.21 -6.22 -2.61
CA ARG A 179 10.95 -7.37 -3.09
C ARG A 179 10.27 -8.01 -4.32
N CYS A 180 10.89 -8.79 -5.05
CA CYS A 180 10.63 -9.34 -6.38
C CYS A 180 11.48 -8.63 -7.43
N ASP A 181 12.79 -8.87 -7.34
CA ASP A 181 13.78 -8.19 -8.18
C ASP A 181 13.50 -8.34 -9.68
N PHE A 182 12.97 -9.50 -10.08
CA PHE A 182 12.60 -9.74 -11.48
C PHE A 182 11.32 -9.05 -11.94
N CYS A 183 10.64 -8.28 -11.08
CA CYS A 183 9.49 -7.43 -11.42
C CYS A 183 9.77 -5.93 -11.28
N LYS A 184 10.98 -5.53 -10.93
CA LYS A 184 11.34 -4.14 -10.64
C LYS A 184 11.18 -3.16 -11.80
N ASP A 185 11.17 -3.66 -13.02
CA ASP A 185 10.99 -2.90 -14.25
C ASP A 185 9.51 -2.75 -14.66
N ILE A 186 8.58 -3.35 -13.92
CA ILE A 186 7.14 -3.33 -14.20
C ILE A 186 6.44 -2.23 -13.41
N VAL A 187 6.78 -2.08 -12.13
CA VAL A 187 6.15 -1.16 -11.20
C VAL A 187 6.84 0.21 -11.19
N ASP A 188 6.15 1.24 -10.72
CA ASP A 188 6.70 2.59 -10.63
C ASP A 188 7.75 2.70 -9.51
N VAL A 189 7.52 2.02 -8.39
CA VAL A 189 8.41 2.02 -7.22
C VAL A 189 8.80 0.60 -6.84
N TYR A 190 10.08 0.34 -6.86
CA TYR A 190 10.64 -0.91 -6.35
C TYR A 190 11.26 -0.70 -4.97
N SER A 191 10.84 -1.50 -4.00
CA SER A 191 11.38 -1.49 -2.64
C SER A 191 12.20 -2.76 -2.39
N PRO A 192 13.53 -2.70 -2.39
CA PRO A 192 14.37 -3.84 -2.02
C PRO A 192 14.23 -4.15 -0.53
N SER A 193 14.36 -5.43 -0.16
CA SER A 193 14.43 -5.82 1.25
C SER A 193 15.86 -5.72 1.75
N ILE A 194 16.08 -4.84 2.70
CA ILE A 194 17.37 -4.71 3.41
C ILE A 194 17.14 -5.20 4.84
N TRP A 195 17.70 -6.37 5.15
CA TRP A 195 17.50 -7.03 6.45
C TRP A 195 18.63 -6.81 7.43
N ALA A 196 19.39 -5.73 7.26
CA ALA A 196 20.41 -5.34 8.22
C ALA A 196 19.76 -5.07 9.59
N GLY A 197 20.26 -5.71 10.62
CA GLY A 197 19.69 -5.62 11.97
C GLY A 197 18.44 -6.46 12.22
N TRP A 198 17.88 -7.15 11.20
CA TRP A 198 16.72 -8.03 11.37
C TRP A 198 17.11 -9.51 11.34
N TYR A 199 17.67 -9.99 10.23
CA TYR A 199 18.17 -11.37 10.09
C TYR A 199 19.70 -11.46 10.05
N ARG A 200 20.38 -10.37 9.72
CA ARG A 200 21.84 -10.31 9.60
C ARG A 200 22.37 -9.04 10.22
N GLY A 201 23.54 -9.11 10.85
CA GLY A 201 24.23 -7.93 11.37
C GLY A 201 23.74 -7.44 12.75
N CYS A 202 23.05 -8.28 13.52
CA CYS A 202 22.78 -8.02 14.94
C CYS A 202 23.99 -8.33 15.84
N LEU A 203 25.17 -8.50 15.28
CA LEU A 203 26.40 -8.63 16.04
C LEU A 203 26.99 -7.23 16.22
N LEU A 204 26.73 -6.65 17.34
CA LEU A 204 27.58 -5.67 17.99
C LEU A 204 28.65 -6.38 18.76
#